data_22d8e257ac84dac1872f74c4547915d1
#
_entry.id   22d8e257ac84dac1872f74c4547915d1
#
_cell.length_a   1.000
_cell.length_b   1.000
_cell.length_c   1.000
_cell.angle_alpha   90.00
_cell.angle_beta   90.00
_cell.angle_gamma   90.00
#
_symmetry.space_group_name_H-M   'P 1'
#
loop_
_entity.id
_entity.type
_entity.pdbx_description
1 polymer ?
#
loop_
_entity_poly.entity_id
_entity_poly.type
_entity_poly.pdbx_seq_one_letter_code
_entity_poly.pdbx_strand_id
1 'polypeptide(L)'
;MTPADLAELLKATAAAVLAERGLDPAALPPAVTVERPRNPDHGDYASNLALQLGKKVGANPRDLAGWLAEALAQAVVVNSVIDAGDTFGHSDALAGRKVNLEFVSANPTAPIHIGGTRWAAVGDALGRLLTTQGADVVREYYFNDHGAQIDRFANSLITAAKGEAAPADGYAGTYITDIAAHVLQKAPDALSLPEPEMRETFREIGVDLMFTHIKESLHEFGTDFDVYTHEDSMHTSGRVDQAIARLRGTNNIYEKDGATWLRTSAFGDDKDRVVIKSDGKPAYIAGDIAYYLDKRQRGFDLCIYMLGADHHGYIARLKAVAAAFGEDPATVEVLIGQMVNLVRDGRPVRMSKRAGTVLTLDDLVEAIGVDAARYSLIRSSVDTPIDIDLALWSSASNENPVYYVQYAHARLSALARNAAELGLIPDTSHLELLSHEKEGALLRTIGEFPRVLETAASLREPHRVCRYLEDLAGDYHRFYDSCRVLPQGDEQPTGLHTARLALCQATRQVIANGLTILGVSAPERM
;
A
#
# COMPACT_ATOMS: atom_id res chain seq x y z
N MET A 1 12.18 -26.67 -2.21
CA MET A 1 12.28 -27.85 -3.12
C MET A 1 13.66 -28.44 -3.01
N THR A 2 13.78 -29.73 -2.72
CA THR A 2 15.08 -30.44 -2.65
C THR A 2 15.58 -30.79 -4.06
N PRO A 3 16.90 -31.10 -4.25
CA PRO A 3 17.39 -31.60 -5.54
C PRO A 3 16.68 -32.86 -6.05
N ALA A 4 16.22 -33.71 -5.13
CA ALA A 4 15.45 -34.91 -5.47
C ALA A 4 14.06 -34.56 -6.00
N ASP A 5 13.34 -33.64 -5.33
CA ASP A 5 12.01 -33.17 -5.79
C ASP A 5 12.12 -32.52 -7.17
N LEU A 6 13.16 -31.69 -7.39
CA LEU A 6 13.41 -31.05 -8.67
C LEU A 6 13.75 -32.06 -9.78
N ALA A 7 14.45 -33.14 -9.45
CA ALA A 7 14.79 -34.20 -10.40
C ALA A 7 13.54 -34.97 -10.86
N GLU A 8 12.62 -35.30 -9.94
CA GLU A 8 11.35 -35.96 -10.26
C GLU A 8 10.43 -35.01 -11.08
N LEU A 9 10.32 -33.76 -10.67
CA LEU A 9 9.55 -32.75 -11.42
C LEU A 9 10.12 -32.56 -12.84
N LEU A 10 11.44 -32.45 -12.99
CA LEU A 10 12.11 -32.31 -14.28
C LEU A 10 11.89 -33.56 -15.17
N LYS A 11 11.86 -34.74 -14.58
CA LYS A 11 11.59 -36.00 -15.29
C LYS A 11 10.16 -36.06 -15.80
N ALA A 12 9.18 -35.74 -14.95
CA ALA A 12 7.75 -35.69 -15.34
C ALA A 12 7.51 -34.62 -16.43
N THR A 13 8.05 -33.43 -16.24
CA THR A 13 7.99 -32.35 -17.24
C THR A 13 8.61 -32.76 -18.58
N ALA A 14 9.75 -33.46 -18.55
CA ALA A 14 10.40 -33.93 -19.77
C ALA A 14 9.57 -34.97 -20.50
N ALA A 15 8.91 -35.89 -19.79
CA ALA A 15 8.01 -36.86 -20.40
C ALA A 15 6.87 -36.19 -21.17
N ALA A 16 6.26 -35.18 -20.55
CA ALA A 16 5.16 -34.44 -21.17
C ALA A 16 5.62 -33.62 -22.40
N VAL A 17 6.72 -32.87 -22.27
CA VAL A 17 7.29 -32.07 -23.37
C VAL A 17 7.65 -32.97 -24.58
N LEU A 18 8.20 -34.17 -24.35
CA LEU A 18 8.49 -35.10 -25.44
C LEU A 18 7.22 -35.60 -26.12
N ALA A 19 6.21 -36.01 -25.33
CA ALA A 19 4.94 -36.48 -25.84
C ALA A 19 4.20 -35.40 -26.67
N GLU A 20 4.12 -34.18 -26.15
CA GLU A 20 3.48 -33.04 -26.84
C GLU A 20 4.10 -32.75 -28.22
N ARG A 21 5.41 -32.92 -28.32
CA ARG A 21 6.15 -32.63 -29.55
C ARG A 21 6.31 -33.84 -30.47
N GLY A 22 5.61 -34.93 -30.15
CA GLY A 22 5.64 -36.17 -30.96
C GLY A 22 7.00 -36.88 -30.87
N LEU A 23 7.77 -36.63 -29.83
CA LEU A 23 9.06 -37.29 -29.54
C LEU A 23 8.80 -38.46 -28.57
N ASP A 24 9.70 -39.47 -28.59
CA ASP A 24 9.51 -40.67 -27.78
C ASP A 24 9.83 -40.45 -26.29
N PRO A 25 8.84 -40.48 -25.36
CA PRO A 25 9.11 -40.37 -23.91
C PRO A 25 9.92 -41.54 -23.32
N ALA A 26 9.93 -42.72 -24.02
CA ALA A 26 10.72 -43.87 -23.56
C ALA A 26 12.25 -43.64 -23.66
N ALA A 27 12.66 -42.58 -24.36
CA ALA A 27 14.07 -42.14 -24.39
C ALA A 27 14.57 -41.55 -23.04
N LEU A 28 13.68 -41.22 -22.09
CA LEU A 28 14.04 -40.71 -20.78
C LEU A 28 14.94 -41.67 -19.99
N PRO A 29 15.93 -41.15 -19.28
CA PRO A 29 16.73 -41.98 -18.38
C PRO A 29 15.88 -42.41 -17.15
N PRO A 30 16.21 -43.54 -16.53
CA PRO A 30 15.48 -44.03 -15.36
C PRO A 30 15.56 -43.05 -14.17
N ALA A 31 16.67 -42.27 -14.08
CA ALA A 31 16.83 -41.20 -13.11
C ALA A 31 17.41 -39.96 -13.77
N VAL A 32 16.93 -38.78 -13.36
CA VAL A 32 17.43 -37.47 -13.79
C VAL A 32 18.39 -36.94 -12.73
N THR A 33 19.55 -36.47 -13.15
CA THR A 33 20.54 -35.87 -12.23
C THR A 33 20.33 -34.37 -12.18
N VAL A 34 20.22 -33.86 -10.95
CA VAL A 34 20.24 -32.42 -10.63
C VAL A 34 21.40 -32.18 -9.67
N GLU A 35 22.30 -31.27 -10.01
CA GLU A 35 23.51 -30.97 -9.25
C GLU A 35 23.68 -29.46 -9.05
N ARG A 36 24.46 -29.06 -8.04
CA ARG A 36 24.84 -27.65 -7.87
C ARG A 36 25.97 -27.31 -8.83
N PRO A 37 25.82 -26.27 -9.67
CA PRO A 37 26.89 -25.89 -10.58
C PRO A 37 28.12 -25.37 -9.80
N ARG A 38 29.30 -25.55 -10.39
CA ARG A 38 30.58 -25.09 -9.77
C ARG A 38 30.69 -23.55 -9.77
N ASN A 39 30.06 -22.88 -10.75
CA ASN A 39 29.98 -21.43 -10.80
C ASN A 39 28.58 -20.98 -10.35
N PRO A 40 28.45 -20.19 -9.26
CA PRO A 40 27.18 -19.66 -8.78
C PRO A 40 26.40 -18.82 -9.80
N ASP A 41 27.09 -18.19 -10.77
CA ASP A 41 26.46 -17.42 -11.85
C ASP A 41 25.57 -18.28 -12.76
N HIS A 42 25.71 -19.59 -12.73
CA HIS A 42 24.90 -20.54 -13.50
C HIS A 42 23.63 -20.99 -12.77
N GLY A 43 23.26 -20.34 -11.66
CA GLY A 43 22.08 -20.65 -10.86
C GLY A 43 22.35 -21.67 -9.75
N ASP A 44 21.32 -21.97 -8.96
CA ASP A 44 21.41 -22.88 -7.80
C ASP A 44 21.53 -24.35 -8.17
N TYR A 45 20.94 -24.75 -9.29
CA TYR A 45 20.91 -26.12 -9.79
C TYR A 45 21.14 -26.19 -11.29
N ALA A 46 21.70 -27.29 -11.76
CA ALA A 46 21.93 -27.61 -13.15
C ALA A 46 21.56 -29.07 -13.46
N SER A 47 21.11 -29.34 -14.68
CA SER A 47 20.87 -30.68 -15.20
C SER A 47 21.38 -30.81 -16.62
N ASN A 48 21.93 -31.97 -16.94
CA ASN A 48 22.38 -32.30 -18.30
C ASN A 48 21.34 -33.07 -19.12
N LEU A 49 20.09 -33.15 -18.65
CA LEU A 49 19.02 -33.94 -19.26
C LEU A 49 18.80 -33.59 -20.72
N ALA A 50 18.75 -32.32 -21.10
CA ALA A 50 18.57 -31.88 -22.47
C ALA A 50 19.69 -32.36 -23.41
N LEU A 51 20.92 -32.39 -22.93
CA LEU A 51 22.08 -32.92 -23.67
C LEU A 51 21.98 -34.43 -23.87
N GLN A 52 21.53 -35.15 -22.82
CA GLN A 52 21.37 -36.61 -22.89
C GLN A 52 20.23 -37.02 -23.83
N LEU A 53 19.11 -36.30 -23.80
CA LEU A 53 17.92 -36.59 -24.59
C LEU A 53 18.05 -36.16 -26.04
N GLY A 54 18.65 -35.01 -26.32
CA GLY A 54 18.68 -34.42 -27.66
C GLY A 54 19.16 -35.39 -28.74
N LYS A 55 20.21 -36.15 -28.45
CA LYS A 55 20.73 -37.17 -29.37
C LYS A 55 19.77 -38.37 -29.55
N LYS A 56 19.06 -38.77 -28.49
CA LYS A 56 18.18 -39.93 -28.50
C LYS A 56 16.87 -39.67 -29.24
N VAL A 57 16.35 -38.42 -29.09
CA VAL A 57 15.05 -38.06 -29.69
C VAL A 57 15.20 -37.26 -31.00
N GLY A 58 16.44 -37.00 -31.44
CA GLY A 58 16.68 -36.27 -32.71
C GLY A 58 16.40 -34.76 -32.61
N ALA A 59 16.34 -34.19 -31.42
CA ALA A 59 16.12 -32.75 -31.20
C ALA A 59 17.42 -32.03 -30.89
N ASN A 60 17.47 -30.72 -31.22
CA ASN A 60 18.58 -29.89 -30.81
C ASN A 60 18.58 -29.75 -29.26
N PRO A 61 19.65 -30.09 -28.55
CA PRO A 61 19.73 -29.98 -27.09
C PRO A 61 19.41 -28.60 -26.53
N ARG A 62 19.71 -27.52 -27.28
CA ARG A 62 19.44 -26.15 -26.86
C ARG A 62 17.95 -25.83 -26.92
N ASP A 63 17.28 -26.27 -27.98
CA ASP A 63 15.83 -26.10 -28.14
C ASP A 63 15.09 -26.94 -27.11
N LEU A 64 15.53 -28.17 -26.88
CA LEU A 64 14.98 -29.06 -25.85
C LEU A 64 15.18 -28.47 -24.44
N ALA A 65 16.33 -27.86 -24.14
CA ALA A 65 16.57 -27.17 -22.86
C ALA A 65 15.61 -25.98 -22.68
N GLY A 66 15.35 -25.22 -23.75
CA GLY A 66 14.38 -24.13 -23.73
C GLY A 66 12.96 -24.60 -23.43
N TRP A 67 12.51 -25.67 -24.09
CA TRP A 67 11.18 -26.25 -23.87
C TRP A 67 11.02 -26.82 -22.44
N LEU A 68 12.05 -27.52 -21.95
CA LEU A 68 12.06 -28.04 -20.58
C LEU A 68 12.07 -26.93 -19.53
N ALA A 69 12.83 -25.87 -19.75
CA ALA A 69 12.89 -24.74 -18.84
C ALA A 69 11.55 -24.00 -18.77
N GLU A 70 10.88 -23.80 -19.92
CA GLU A 70 9.56 -23.16 -19.96
C GLU A 70 8.50 -23.99 -19.24
N ALA A 71 8.40 -25.29 -19.56
CA ALA A 71 7.43 -26.18 -18.92
C ALA A 71 7.70 -26.38 -17.42
N LEU A 72 8.98 -26.46 -17.00
CA LEU A 72 9.36 -26.56 -15.60
C LEU A 72 9.00 -25.29 -14.82
N ALA A 73 9.25 -24.12 -15.41
CA ALA A 73 8.89 -22.84 -14.80
C ALA A 73 7.38 -22.74 -14.53
N GLN A 74 6.55 -23.23 -15.46
CA GLN A 74 5.09 -23.26 -15.32
C GLN A 74 4.64 -24.10 -14.11
N ALA A 75 5.16 -25.33 -14.01
CA ALA A 75 4.84 -26.24 -12.91
C ALA A 75 5.33 -25.68 -11.54
N VAL A 76 6.50 -25.08 -11.50
CA VAL A 76 7.05 -24.46 -10.28
C VAL A 76 6.17 -23.30 -9.80
N VAL A 77 5.68 -22.46 -10.70
CA VAL A 77 4.88 -21.28 -10.33
C VAL A 77 3.58 -21.68 -9.64
N VAL A 78 2.79 -22.60 -10.21
CA VAL A 78 1.49 -23.03 -9.62
C VAL A 78 1.70 -23.65 -8.24
N ASN A 79 2.65 -24.57 -8.12
CA ASN A 79 2.96 -25.21 -6.83
C ASN A 79 3.43 -24.16 -5.80
N SER A 80 4.29 -23.21 -6.19
CA SER A 80 4.77 -22.17 -5.29
C SER A 80 3.64 -21.29 -4.76
N VAL A 81 2.66 -20.95 -5.60
CA VAL A 81 1.48 -20.18 -5.16
C VAL A 81 0.63 -20.98 -4.19
N ILE A 82 0.35 -22.25 -4.50
CA ILE A 82 -0.50 -23.11 -3.68
C ILE A 82 0.16 -23.38 -2.32
N ASP A 83 1.45 -23.68 -2.31
CA ASP A 83 2.21 -23.97 -1.09
C ASP A 83 2.37 -22.74 -0.18
N ALA A 84 2.63 -21.58 -0.78
CA ALA A 84 2.82 -20.33 -0.04
C ALA A 84 1.49 -19.66 0.38
N GLY A 85 0.40 -19.89 -0.37
CA GLY A 85 -0.91 -19.30 -0.08
C GLY A 85 -0.85 -17.77 0.04
N ASP A 86 -1.31 -17.26 1.20
CA ASP A 86 -1.37 -15.82 1.48
C ASP A 86 0.01 -15.15 1.51
N THR A 87 1.10 -15.93 1.66
CA THR A 87 2.47 -15.40 1.68
C THR A 87 3.17 -15.45 0.32
N PHE A 88 2.49 -15.91 -0.74
CA PHE A 88 3.10 -15.85 -2.07
C PHE A 88 3.36 -14.40 -2.48
N GLY A 89 4.58 -14.12 -2.87
CA GLY A 89 5.09 -12.77 -3.19
C GLY A 89 5.80 -12.10 -2.02
N HIS A 90 5.75 -12.65 -0.79
CA HIS A 90 6.54 -12.15 0.33
C HIS A 90 8.02 -12.45 0.13
N SER A 91 8.87 -11.57 0.68
CA SER A 91 10.32 -11.75 0.67
C SER A 91 10.98 -11.15 1.92
N ASP A 92 12.26 -11.44 2.12
CA ASP A 92 13.08 -10.91 3.20
C ASP A 92 13.97 -9.73 2.74
N ALA A 93 13.65 -9.08 1.60
CA ALA A 93 14.46 -8.01 1.02
C ALA A 93 14.66 -6.81 1.97
N LEU A 94 13.72 -6.58 2.89
CA LEU A 94 13.77 -5.54 3.90
C LEU A 94 13.83 -6.12 5.33
N ALA A 95 14.21 -7.39 5.50
CA ALA A 95 14.29 -8.03 6.81
C ALA A 95 15.23 -7.27 7.76
N GLY A 96 14.76 -7.04 8.99
CA GLY A 96 15.48 -6.29 10.02
C GLY A 96 15.45 -4.77 9.86
N ARG A 97 14.82 -4.23 8.82
CA ARG A 97 14.60 -2.78 8.67
C ARG A 97 13.39 -2.34 9.48
N LYS A 98 13.59 -1.36 10.35
CA LYS A 98 12.52 -0.68 11.09
C LYS A 98 12.14 0.61 10.36
N VAL A 99 10.90 0.68 9.89
CA VAL A 99 10.38 1.80 9.10
C VAL A 99 9.32 2.54 9.87
N ASN A 100 9.50 3.85 10.05
CA ASN A 100 8.44 4.74 10.48
C ASN A 100 7.76 5.34 9.24
N LEU A 101 6.47 5.12 9.08
CA LEU A 101 5.69 5.61 7.96
C LEU A 101 4.63 6.59 8.47
N GLU A 102 4.89 7.89 8.26
CA GLU A 102 3.98 8.96 8.66
C GLU A 102 3.15 9.43 7.47
N PHE A 103 1.84 9.43 7.64
CA PHE A 103 0.92 9.85 6.58
C PHE A 103 -0.41 10.39 7.14
N VAL A 104 -1.18 11.07 6.33
CA VAL A 104 -2.39 11.85 6.67
C VAL A 104 -2.04 13.05 7.55
N SER A 105 -1.76 12.86 8.82
CA SER A 105 -1.32 13.88 9.81
C SER A 105 -2.10 15.20 9.71
N ALA A 106 -3.43 15.10 9.57
CA ALA A 106 -4.32 16.25 9.45
C ALA A 106 -4.67 16.83 10.82
N ASN A 107 -4.83 18.15 10.90
CA ASN A 107 -5.24 18.83 12.13
C ASN A 107 -6.70 18.52 12.47
N PRO A 108 -7.05 18.35 13.77
CA PRO A 108 -8.38 17.97 14.24
C PRO A 108 -9.35 19.17 14.24
N THR A 109 -9.45 19.85 13.13
CA THR A 109 -10.33 21.03 12.96
C THR A 109 -11.41 20.83 11.91
N ALA A 110 -11.33 19.71 11.16
CA ALA A 110 -12.32 19.31 10.16
C ALA A 110 -12.21 17.82 9.85
N PRO A 111 -13.24 17.18 9.25
CA PRO A 111 -13.14 15.84 8.68
C PRO A 111 -12.01 15.75 7.64
N ILE A 112 -11.47 14.55 7.43
CA ILE A 112 -10.40 14.32 6.46
C ILE A 112 -10.86 14.78 5.06
N HIS A 113 -10.18 15.76 4.49
CA HIS A 113 -10.45 16.22 3.14
C HIS A 113 -9.87 15.27 2.08
N ILE A 114 -10.35 15.36 0.84
CA ILE A 114 -10.00 14.42 -0.24
C ILE A 114 -8.49 14.29 -0.49
N GLY A 115 -7.71 15.34 -0.30
CA GLY A 115 -6.24 15.27 -0.40
C GLY A 115 -5.61 14.38 0.68
N GLY A 116 -6.10 14.45 1.93
CA GLY A 116 -5.69 13.56 3.02
C GLY A 116 -6.15 12.12 2.80
N THR A 117 -7.32 11.92 2.18
CA THR A 117 -7.86 10.60 1.83
C THR A 117 -6.92 9.82 0.89
N ARG A 118 -6.26 10.51 -0.05
CA ARG A 118 -5.27 9.86 -0.91
C ARG A 118 -4.12 9.27 -0.09
N TRP A 119 -3.63 10.02 0.88
CA TRP A 119 -2.57 9.55 1.77
C TRP A 119 -3.02 8.41 2.66
N ALA A 120 -4.28 8.40 3.12
CA ALA A 120 -4.81 7.28 3.88
C ALA A 120 -4.75 5.98 3.06
N ALA A 121 -5.21 5.99 1.80
CA ALA A 121 -5.18 4.83 0.93
C ALA A 121 -3.76 4.39 0.55
N VAL A 122 -2.94 5.34 0.06
CA VAL A 122 -1.58 5.05 -0.43
C VAL A 122 -0.64 4.68 0.72
N GLY A 123 -0.73 5.37 1.88
CA GLY A 123 0.11 5.12 3.05
C GLY A 123 -0.16 3.74 3.65
N ASP A 124 -1.43 3.36 3.82
CA ASP A 124 -1.79 2.03 4.30
C ASP A 124 -1.32 0.93 3.33
N ALA A 125 -1.58 1.09 2.01
CA ALA A 125 -1.11 0.15 1.01
C ALA A 125 0.42 0.04 0.98
N LEU A 126 1.14 1.15 1.11
CA LEU A 126 2.61 1.15 1.19
C LEU A 126 3.09 0.45 2.46
N GLY A 127 2.45 0.69 3.61
CA GLY A 127 2.77 0.00 4.86
C GLY A 127 2.62 -1.52 4.72
N ARG A 128 1.50 -1.99 4.18
CA ARG A 128 1.25 -3.42 3.90
C ARG A 128 2.31 -3.98 2.93
N LEU A 129 2.59 -3.26 1.85
CA LEU A 129 3.58 -3.66 0.84
C LEU A 129 4.98 -3.80 1.43
N LEU A 130 5.45 -2.85 2.23
CA LEU A 130 6.76 -2.93 2.89
C LEU A 130 6.83 -4.10 3.88
N THR A 131 5.72 -4.38 4.59
CA THR A 131 5.62 -5.53 5.49
C THR A 131 5.75 -6.86 4.73
N THR A 132 5.17 -6.98 3.53
CA THR A 132 5.35 -8.20 2.70
C THR A 132 6.80 -8.43 2.27
N GLN A 133 7.63 -7.40 2.31
CA GLN A 133 9.07 -7.49 2.01
C GLN A 133 9.94 -7.65 3.27
N GLY A 134 9.34 -7.92 4.42
CA GLY A 134 10.04 -8.22 5.67
C GLY A 134 10.37 -7.01 6.55
N ALA A 135 9.92 -5.79 6.20
CA ALA A 135 10.13 -4.62 7.04
C ALA A 135 9.23 -4.65 8.30
N ASP A 136 9.78 -4.18 9.43
CA ASP A 136 9.03 -3.84 10.64
C ASP A 136 8.49 -2.40 10.49
N VAL A 137 7.22 -2.25 10.08
CA VAL A 137 6.61 -0.97 9.73
C VAL A 137 5.73 -0.48 10.86
N VAL A 138 5.99 0.72 11.35
CA VAL A 138 5.13 1.44 12.28
C VAL A 138 4.45 2.60 11.55
N ARG A 139 3.13 2.57 11.48
CA ARG A 139 2.29 3.62 10.90
C ARG A 139 2.05 4.69 11.95
N GLU A 140 2.40 5.92 11.64
CA GLU A 140 2.34 7.02 12.60
C GLU A 140 1.52 8.19 12.06
N TYR A 141 0.65 8.73 12.93
CA TYR A 141 -0.14 9.92 12.69
C TYR A 141 0.40 11.04 13.59
N TYR A 142 0.85 12.14 13.01
CA TYR A 142 1.23 13.34 13.74
C TYR A 142 0.04 14.28 13.91
N PHE A 143 -0.15 14.75 15.11
CA PHE A 143 -1.36 15.43 15.52
C PHE A 143 -1.02 16.79 16.11
N ASN A 144 -1.43 17.86 15.44
CA ASN A 144 -1.27 19.19 15.97
C ASN A 144 -2.53 19.61 16.72
N ASP A 145 -2.45 19.65 18.03
CA ASP A 145 -3.51 19.98 18.98
C ASP A 145 -3.40 21.39 19.56
N HIS A 146 -2.50 22.25 19.03
CA HIS A 146 -2.25 23.60 19.51
C HIS A 146 -2.18 24.64 18.38
N GLY A 147 -2.27 25.93 18.78
CA GLY A 147 -2.06 27.06 17.89
C GLY A 147 -3.33 27.64 17.26
N ALA A 148 -3.14 28.63 16.38
CA ALA A 148 -4.21 29.48 15.87
C ALA A 148 -5.34 28.76 15.14
N GLN A 149 -5.09 27.59 14.55
CA GLN A 149 -6.13 26.78 13.89
C GLN A 149 -7.08 26.16 14.93
N ILE A 150 -6.53 25.63 16.01
CA ILE A 150 -7.30 25.04 17.11
C ILE A 150 -8.11 26.12 17.83
N ASP A 151 -7.52 27.31 18.05
CA ASP A 151 -8.25 28.44 18.64
C ASP A 151 -9.44 28.89 17.77
N ARG A 152 -9.25 28.96 16.44
CA ARG A 152 -10.34 29.25 15.50
C ARG A 152 -11.42 28.17 15.49
N PHE A 153 -11.02 26.90 15.61
CA PHE A 153 -11.97 25.79 15.71
C PHE A 153 -12.81 25.91 17.00
N ALA A 154 -12.18 26.12 18.16
CA ALA A 154 -12.89 26.32 19.42
C ALA A 154 -13.86 27.50 19.36
N ASN A 155 -13.45 28.64 18.76
CA ASN A 155 -14.32 29.79 18.57
C ASN A 155 -15.51 29.48 17.67
N SER A 156 -15.31 28.68 16.60
CA SER A 156 -16.40 28.25 15.71
C SER A 156 -17.41 27.37 16.44
N LEU A 157 -16.95 26.48 17.33
CA LEU A 157 -17.82 25.64 18.16
C LEU A 157 -18.63 26.49 19.15
N ILE A 158 -18.01 27.47 19.82
CA ILE A 158 -18.69 28.38 20.75
C ILE A 158 -19.77 29.18 20.03
N THR A 159 -19.45 29.72 18.84
CA THR A 159 -20.40 30.51 18.02
C THR A 159 -21.57 29.64 17.61
N ALA A 160 -21.33 28.40 17.15
CA ALA A 160 -22.38 27.45 16.80
C ALA A 160 -23.25 27.06 18.01
N ALA A 161 -22.63 26.83 19.18
CA ALA A 161 -23.35 26.53 20.42
C ALA A 161 -24.26 27.67 20.90
N LYS A 162 -23.92 28.93 20.56
CA LYS A 162 -24.74 30.13 20.81
C LYS A 162 -25.84 30.34 19.76
N GLY A 163 -25.86 29.54 18.68
CA GLY A 163 -26.77 29.73 17.55
C GLY A 163 -26.45 30.95 16.68
N GLU A 164 -25.21 31.43 16.72
CA GLU A 164 -24.72 32.58 15.95
C GLU A 164 -24.13 32.13 14.60
N ALA A 165 -23.95 33.06 13.66
CA ALA A 165 -23.33 32.78 12.37
C ALA A 165 -21.82 32.45 12.55
N ALA A 166 -21.30 31.54 11.71
CA ALA A 166 -19.89 31.18 11.76
C ALA A 166 -18.97 32.40 11.59
N PRO A 167 -17.85 32.50 12.34
CA PRO A 167 -16.86 33.56 12.16
C PRO A 167 -16.33 33.62 10.73
N ALA A 168 -15.99 34.80 10.23
CA ALA A 168 -15.54 34.99 8.84
C ALA A 168 -14.26 34.20 8.49
N ASP A 169 -13.38 33.98 9.48
CA ASP A 169 -12.16 33.17 9.36
C ASP A 169 -12.25 31.82 10.07
N GLY A 170 -13.47 31.43 10.51
CA GLY A 170 -13.75 30.23 11.25
C GLY A 170 -14.11 29.04 10.36
N TYR A 171 -14.41 27.94 11.02
CA TYR A 171 -14.90 26.71 10.41
C TYR A 171 -16.43 26.72 10.35
N ALA A 172 -16.98 26.16 9.28
CA ALA A 172 -18.42 26.09 9.04
C ALA A 172 -18.80 24.70 8.49
N GLY A 173 -20.05 24.31 8.68
CA GLY A 173 -20.60 23.02 8.23
C GLY A 173 -21.38 22.34 9.34
N THR A 174 -22.13 21.29 8.99
CA THR A 174 -22.97 20.55 9.97
C THR A 174 -22.13 19.92 11.07
N TYR A 175 -20.90 19.43 10.76
CA TYR A 175 -20.01 18.85 11.74
C TYR A 175 -19.64 19.81 12.90
N ILE A 176 -19.58 21.13 12.65
CA ILE A 176 -19.34 22.14 13.69
C ILE A 176 -20.53 22.21 14.65
N THR A 177 -21.75 22.25 14.12
CA THR A 177 -22.97 22.23 14.95
C THR A 177 -23.13 20.94 15.74
N ASP A 178 -22.80 19.81 15.13
CA ASP A 178 -22.90 18.51 15.76
C ASP A 178 -21.89 18.38 16.90
N ILE A 179 -20.63 18.76 16.69
CA ILE A 179 -19.59 18.75 17.73
C ILE A 179 -19.95 19.74 18.84
N ALA A 180 -20.41 20.95 18.51
CA ALA A 180 -20.83 21.93 19.51
C ALA A 180 -21.97 21.39 20.40
N ALA A 181 -22.95 20.71 19.81
CA ALA A 181 -24.02 20.06 20.56
C ALA A 181 -23.48 18.96 21.49
N HIS A 182 -22.53 18.14 21.04
CA HIS A 182 -21.90 17.12 21.87
C HIS A 182 -21.03 17.72 22.98
N VAL A 183 -20.37 18.87 22.77
CA VAL A 183 -19.68 19.60 23.84
C VAL A 183 -20.65 19.98 24.93
N LEU A 184 -21.82 20.54 24.57
CA LEU A 184 -22.86 20.91 25.55
C LEU A 184 -23.50 19.70 26.25
N GLN A 185 -23.53 18.54 25.61
CA GLN A 185 -23.96 17.30 26.27
C GLN A 185 -22.95 16.85 27.34
N LYS A 186 -21.63 16.95 27.05
CA LYS A 186 -20.56 16.59 28.00
C LYS A 186 -20.35 17.66 29.08
N ALA A 187 -20.54 18.92 28.77
CA ALA A 187 -20.40 20.08 29.65
C ALA A 187 -21.59 21.03 29.52
N PRO A 188 -22.75 20.76 30.16
CA PRO A 188 -23.97 21.56 29.99
C PRO A 188 -23.83 23.04 30.36
N ASP A 189 -22.96 23.35 31.31
CA ASP A 189 -22.73 24.71 31.82
C ASP A 189 -21.63 25.46 31.07
N ALA A 190 -21.04 24.87 30.00
CA ALA A 190 -19.90 25.43 29.29
C ALA A 190 -20.09 26.89 28.83
N LEU A 191 -21.29 27.22 28.32
CA LEU A 191 -21.62 28.59 27.89
C LEU A 191 -21.76 29.61 29.05
N SER A 192 -21.85 29.15 30.28
CA SER A 192 -21.96 30.01 31.47
C SER A 192 -20.61 30.28 32.15
N LEU A 193 -19.54 29.61 31.69
CA LEU A 193 -18.19 29.79 32.20
C LEU A 193 -17.61 31.17 31.81
N PRO A 194 -16.64 31.70 32.58
CA PRO A 194 -15.82 32.82 32.11
C PRO A 194 -15.16 32.55 30.79
N GLU A 195 -14.98 33.57 29.94
CA GLU A 195 -14.51 33.39 28.54
C GLU A 195 -13.24 32.49 28.39
N PRO A 196 -12.18 32.66 29.19
CA PRO A 196 -11.02 31.78 29.08
C PRO A 196 -11.33 30.29 29.35
N GLU A 197 -12.13 30.02 30.39
CA GLU A 197 -12.53 28.65 30.77
C GLU A 197 -13.51 28.04 29.75
N MET A 198 -14.45 28.83 29.26
CA MET A 198 -15.37 28.43 28.18
C MET A 198 -14.58 28.02 26.95
N ARG A 199 -13.63 28.85 26.51
CA ARG A 199 -12.80 28.56 25.31
C ARG A 199 -11.98 27.28 25.50
N GLU A 200 -11.39 27.10 26.67
CA GLU A 200 -10.62 25.91 27.00
C GLU A 200 -11.49 24.65 26.99
N THR A 201 -12.69 24.70 27.60
CA THR A 201 -13.65 23.59 27.62
C THR A 201 -14.07 23.19 26.20
N PHE A 202 -14.40 24.17 25.34
CA PHE A 202 -14.76 23.89 23.95
C PHE A 202 -13.56 23.38 23.13
N ARG A 203 -12.35 23.85 23.43
CA ARG A 203 -11.13 23.41 22.80
C ARG A 203 -10.84 21.95 23.12
N GLU A 204 -10.75 21.60 24.40
CA GLU A 204 -10.41 20.24 24.85
C GLU A 204 -11.43 19.21 24.36
N ILE A 205 -12.71 19.43 24.66
CA ILE A 205 -13.77 18.49 24.29
C ILE A 205 -13.97 18.43 22.78
N GLY A 206 -13.94 19.59 22.12
CA GLY A 206 -14.14 19.69 20.68
C GLY A 206 -13.04 19.03 19.86
N VAL A 207 -11.77 19.21 20.26
CA VAL A 207 -10.62 18.55 19.64
C VAL A 207 -10.68 17.03 19.84
N ASP A 208 -10.99 16.56 21.05
CA ASP A 208 -11.14 15.13 21.34
C ASP A 208 -12.24 14.49 20.48
N LEU A 209 -13.40 15.15 20.39
CA LEU A 209 -14.51 14.67 19.54
C LEU A 209 -14.14 14.64 18.05
N MET A 210 -13.50 15.71 17.54
CA MET A 210 -13.08 15.77 16.13
C MET A 210 -12.03 14.71 15.83
N PHE A 211 -11.08 14.49 16.73
CA PHE A 211 -10.05 13.49 16.56
C PHE A 211 -10.63 12.06 16.62
N THR A 212 -11.62 11.84 17.49
CA THR A 212 -12.35 10.56 17.52
C THR A 212 -13.05 10.31 16.19
N HIS A 213 -13.75 11.31 15.65
CA HIS A 213 -14.37 11.22 14.32
C HIS A 213 -13.35 10.91 13.21
N ILE A 214 -12.18 11.58 13.20
CA ILE A 214 -11.11 11.30 12.24
C ILE A 214 -10.64 9.85 12.33
N LYS A 215 -10.42 9.33 13.55
CA LYS A 215 -9.98 7.94 13.74
C LYS A 215 -11.04 6.94 13.27
N GLU A 216 -12.31 7.20 13.56
CA GLU A 216 -13.42 6.34 13.13
C GLU A 216 -13.56 6.33 11.59
N SER A 217 -13.55 7.49 10.93
CA SER A 217 -13.59 7.59 9.47
C SER A 217 -12.41 6.86 8.81
N LEU A 218 -11.20 6.99 9.36
CA LEU A 218 -10.02 6.29 8.86
C LEU A 218 -10.12 4.77 9.08
N HIS A 219 -10.59 4.33 10.23
CA HIS A 219 -10.81 2.91 10.54
C HIS A 219 -11.83 2.29 9.58
N GLU A 220 -12.98 2.93 9.38
CA GLU A 220 -14.00 2.49 8.43
C GLU A 220 -13.47 2.46 6.98
N PHE A 221 -12.54 3.34 6.66
CA PHE A 221 -11.81 3.34 5.39
C PHE A 221 -10.77 2.23 5.28
N GLY A 222 -10.52 1.47 6.34
CA GLY A 222 -9.51 0.40 6.42
C GLY A 222 -8.08 0.91 6.60
N THR A 223 -7.93 2.09 7.24
CA THR A 223 -6.63 2.70 7.52
C THR A 223 -6.49 2.94 9.02
N ASP A 224 -5.59 2.18 9.65
CA ASP A 224 -5.29 2.27 11.07
C ASP A 224 -3.84 2.70 11.32
N PHE A 225 -3.59 3.30 12.48
CA PHE A 225 -2.27 3.75 12.90
C PHE A 225 -1.84 3.06 14.18
N ASP A 226 -0.55 2.75 14.25
CA ASP A 226 0.06 2.11 15.42
C ASP A 226 0.41 3.15 16.50
N VAL A 227 0.73 4.39 16.07
CA VAL A 227 1.14 5.49 16.95
C VAL A 227 0.45 6.79 16.54
N TYR A 228 -0.06 7.50 17.56
CA TYR A 228 -0.52 8.87 17.44
C TYR A 228 0.39 9.77 18.26
N THR A 229 1.11 10.68 17.60
CA THR A 229 2.04 11.60 18.25
C THR A 229 1.44 13.00 18.32
N HIS A 230 1.29 13.50 19.54
CA HIS A 230 0.81 14.86 19.82
C HIS A 230 1.96 15.86 19.78
N GLU A 231 1.80 16.97 19.05
CA GLU A 231 2.82 18.03 18.94
C GLU A 231 3.14 18.62 20.31
N ASP A 232 2.14 18.86 21.14
CA ASP A 232 2.33 19.36 22.51
C ASP A 232 3.29 18.50 23.33
N SER A 233 3.26 17.19 23.13
CA SER A 233 4.16 16.28 23.84
C SER A 233 5.64 16.53 23.53
N MET A 234 5.98 17.07 22.35
CA MET A 234 7.36 17.41 21.99
C MET A 234 7.87 18.60 22.80
N HIS A 235 6.99 19.55 23.12
CA HIS A 235 7.30 20.74 23.87
C HIS A 235 7.27 20.49 25.39
N THR A 236 6.21 19.86 25.89
CA THR A 236 5.98 19.67 27.34
C THR A 236 6.90 18.61 27.95
N SER A 237 7.36 17.62 27.19
CA SER A 237 8.29 16.58 27.67
C SER A 237 9.77 16.99 27.65
N GLY A 238 10.11 18.21 27.20
CA GLY A 238 11.49 18.67 27.07
C GLY A 238 12.27 18.08 25.89
N ARG A 239 11.61 17.41 24.94
CA ARG A 239 12.27 16.82 23.76
C ARG A 239 12.87 17.86 22.83
N VAL A 240 12.23 19.03 22.70
CA VAL A 240 12.78 20.17 21.95
C VAL A 240 14.13 20.62 22.57
N ASP A 241 14.19 20.76 23.89
CA ASP A 241 15.43 21.16 24.56
C ASP A 241 16.54 20.12 24.42
N GLN A 242 16.19 18.83 24.50
CA GLN A 242 17.13 17.71 24.26
C GLN A 242 17.68 17.74 22.84
N ALA A 243 16.83 17.97 21.83
CA ALA A 243 17.23 18.03 20.43
C ALA A 243 18.20 19.20 20.18
N ILE A 244 17.89 20.37 20.73
CA ILE A 244 18.75 21.55 20.62
C ILE A 244 20.08 21.34 21.34
N ALA A 245 20.07 20.75 22.55
CA ALA A 245 21.28 20.41 23.27
C ALA A 245 22.19 19.45 22.49
N ARG A 246 21.61 18.43 21.86
CA ARG A 246 22.36 17.51 20.99
C ARG A 246 22.97 18.22 19.78
N LEU A 247 22.21 19.11 19.11
CA LEU A 247 22.72 19.90 17.98
C LEU A 247 23.84 20.85 18.38
N ARG A 248 23.83 21.42 19.61
CA ARG A 248 24.94 22.20 20.14
C ARG A 248 26.21 21.38 20.25
N GLY A 249 26.10 20.10 20.64
CA GLY A 249 27.23 19.19 20.69
C GLY A 249 27.86 18.88 19.33
N THR A 250 27.12 19.04 18.23
CA THR A 250 27.60 18.82 16.84
C THR A 250 28.21 20.09 16.20
N ASN A 251 28.23 21.23 16.90
CA ASN A 251 28.68 22.52 16.37
C ASN A 251 27.90 23.05 15.15
N ASN A 252 26.66 22.57 14.95
CA ASN A 252 25.77 22.98 13.86
C ASN A 252 24.80 24.10 14.24
N ILE A 253 24.88 24.60 15.49
CA ILE A 253 24.10 25.72 16.00
C ILE A 253 25.01 26.92 16.20
N TYR A 254 24.48 28.15 15.99
CA TYR A 254 25.14 29.40 16.26
C TYR A 254 24.12 30.45 16.72
N GLU A 255 24.61 31.47 17.45
CA GLU A 255 23.81 32.60 17.91
C GLU A 255 23.96 33.80 16.96
N LYS A 256 22.83 34.38 16.56
CA LYS A 256 22.81 35.61 15.74
C LYS A 256 21.54 36.40 16.04
N ASP A 257 21.70 37.72 16.23
CA ASP A 257 20.60 38.67 16.49
C ASP A 257 19.70 38.25 17.66
N GLY A 258 20.31 37.68 18.72
CA GLY A 258 19.60 37.17 19.90
C GLY A 258 18.82 35.88 19.70
N ALA A 259 18.89 35.26 18.55
CA ALA A 259 18.24 34.01 18.22
C ALA A 259 19.25 32.87 17.98
N THR A 260 18.84 31.64 18.26
CA THR A 260 19.63 30.43 17.97
C THR A 260 19.28 29.88 16.59
N TRP A 261 20.31 29.68 15.77
CA TRP A 261 20.18 29.27 14.39
C TRP A 261 20.81 27.88 14.14
N LEU A 262 20.19 27.05 13.30
CA LEU A 262 20.73 25.81 12.79
C LEU A 262 21.28 26.02 11.38
N ARG A 263 22.50 25.53 11.12
CA ARG A 263 23.22 25.62 9.82
C ARG A 263 22.65 24.65 8.78
N THR A 264 21.35 24.73 8.50
CA THR A 264 20.72 23.83 7.53
C THR A 264 21.21 24.04 6.10
N SER A 265 21.65 25.27 5.76
CA SER A 265 22.22 25.55 4.43
C SER A 265 23.53 24.80 4.15
N ALA A 266 24.31 24.47 5.19
CA ALA A 266 25.51 23.65 5.06
C ALA A 266 25.19 22.19 4.64
N PHE A 267 23.95 21.77 4.75
CA PHE A 267 23.46 20.42 4.45
C PHE A 267 22.42 20.38 3.32
N GLY A 268 22.32 21.47 2.53
CA GLY A 268 21.50 21.49 1.31
C GLY A 268 20.10 22.11 1.43
N ASP A 269 19.75 22.72 2.58
CA ASP A 269 18.57 23.58 2.68
C ASP A 269 18.83 24.94 2.01
N ASP A 270 17.79 25.68 1.64
CA ASP A 270 17.88 26.98 0.97
C ASP A 270 18.50 28.09 1.86
N LYS A 271 18.39 27.95 3.19
CA LYS A 271 18.94 28.89 4.17
C LYS A 271 19.03 28.26 5.55
N ASP A 272 19.79 28.88 6.45
CA ASP A 272 19.81 28.53 7.86
C ASP A 272 18.46 28.83 8.53
N ARG A 273 18.12 28.06 9.56
CA ARG A 273 16.83 28.14 10.23
C ARG A 273 16.96 28.57 11.69
N VAL A 274 16.09 29.48 12.09
CA VAL A 274 15.93 29.84 13.51
C VAL A 274 15.28 28.66 14.23
N VAL A 275 15.91 28.14 15.26
CA VAL A 275 15.39 27.07 16.14
C VAL A 275 14.87 27.62 17.47
N ILE A 276 15.50 28.67 18.01
CA ILE A 276 15.01 29.47 19.16
C ILE A 276 14.95 30.91 18.72
N LYS A 277 13.81 31.56 18.92
CA LYS A 277 13.59 32.97 18.61
C LYS A 277 14.30 33.87 19.63
N SER A 278 14.44 35.14 19.31
CA SER A 278 15.03 36.16 20.21
C SER A 278 14.26 36.37 21.51
N ASP A 279 12.99 35.97 21.58
CA ASP A 279 12.17 35.97 22.81
C ASP A 279 12.36 34.69 23.66
N GLY A 280 13.29 33.80 23.26
CA GLY A 280 13.60 32.55 23.95
C GLY A 280 12.62 31.40 23.62
N LYS A 281 11.61 31.61 22.79
CA LYS A 281 10.62 30.57 22.42
C LYS A 281 11.09 29.73 21.24
N PRO A 282 10.75 28.43 21.22
CA PRO A 282 10.99 27.58 20.06
C PRO A 282 10.34 28.13 18.79
N ALA A 283 11.02 27.99 17.65
CA ALA A 283 10.45 28.22 16.33
C ALA A 283 9.77 26.94 15.82
N TYR A 284 8.94 27.03 14.78
CA TYR A 284 8.21 25.87 14.23
C TYR A 284 9.12 24.66 13.93
N ILE A 285 10.26 24.90 13.31
CA ILE A 285 11.21 23.81 12.99
C ILE A 285 11.76 23.09 14.23
N ALA A 286 11.71 23.68 15.42
CA ALA A 286 12.20 23.04 16.63
C ALA A 286 11.37 21.79 16.99
N GLY A 287 10.05 21.82 16.75
CA GLY A 287 9.17 20.66 16.87
C GLY A 287 9.55 19.56 15.88
N ASP A 288 9.73 19.89 14.59
CA ASP A 288 10.14 18.94 13.55
C ASP A 288 11.48 18.27 13.87
N ILE A 289 12.45 19.06 14.38
CA ILE A 289 13.78 18.58 14.80
C ILE A 289 13.67 17.60 15.96
N ALA A 290 12.87 17.92 16.97
CA ALA A 290 12.65 17.07 18.13
C ALA A 290 11.92 15.78 17.73
N TYR A 291 10.96 15.88 16.84
CA TYR A 291 10.19 14.74 16.35
C TYR A 291 11.03 13.78 15.50
N TYR A 292 11.89 14.30 14.62
CA TYR A 292 12.84 13.45 13.89
C TYR A 292 13.77 12.72 14.87
N LEU A 293 14.33 13.43 15.85
CA LEU A 293 15.20 12.82 16.85
C LEU A 293 14.48 11.75 17.67
N ASP A 294 13.20 11.96 18.05
CA ASP A 294 12.37 10.99 18.73
C ASP A 294 12.21 9.71 17.92
N LYS A 295 11.89 9.82 16.62
CA LYS A 295 11.82 8.66 15.72
C LYS A 295 13.12 7.87 15.70
N ARG A 296 14.27 8.55 15.60
CA ARG A 296 15.58 7.91 15.60
C ARG A 296 15.90 7.24 16.96
N GLN A 297 15.51 7.86 18.07
CA GLN A 297 15.69 7.28 19.41
C GLN A 297 14.81 6.04 19.64
N ARG A 298 13.66 5.96 19.00
CA ARG A 298 12.80 4.75 18.96
C ARG A 298 13.39 3.63 18.09
N GLY A 299 14.50 3.88 17.40
CA GLY A 299 15.27 2.88 16.65
C GLY A 299 14.80 2.65 15.22
N PHE A 300 14.11 3.60 14.60
CA PHE A 300 13.73 3.51 13.19
C PHE A 300 14.95 3.76 12.29
N ASP A 301 15.19 2.85 11.35
CA ASP A 301 16.26 2.95 10.35
C ASP A 301 15.88 3.93 9.23
N LEU A 302 14.60 4.02 8.92
CA LEU A 302 14.04 4.83 7.86
C LEU A 302 12.78 5.53 8.35
N CYS A 303 12.71 6.85 8.13
CA CYS A 303 11.53 7.68 8.39
C CYS A 303 10.97 8.18 7.05
N ILE A 304 9.79 7.71 6.68
CA ILE A 304 9.08 8.12 5.47
C ILE A 304 7.98 9.09 5.87
N TYR A 305 7.99 10.28 5.27
CA TYR A 305 6.98 11.32 5.45
C TYR A 305 6.18 11.48 4.16
N MET A 306 4.85 11.42 4.25
CA MET A 306 3.95 11.61 3.11
C MET A 306 3.26 12.97 3.22
N LEU A 307 3.66 13.92 2.36
CA LEU A 307 3.27 15.32 2.46
C LEU A 307 2.54 15.80 1.19
N GLY A 308 1.72 16.84 1.32
CA GLY A 308 1.08 17.51 0.18
C GLY A 308 2.07 18.31 -0.68
N ALA A 309 1.67 18.65 -1.89
CA ALA A 309 2.51 19.34 -2.89
C ALA A 309 3.03 20.72 -2.44
N ASP A 310 2.34 21.36 -1.50
CA ASP A 310 2.71 22.63 -0.87
C ASP A 310 3.95 22.51 0.05
N HIS A 311 4.34 21.29 0.43
CA HIS A 311 5.47 21.00 1.31
C HIS A 311 6.79 20.68 0.60
N HIS A 312 6.94 20.97 -0.70
CA HIS A 312 8.15 20.62 -1.47
C HIS A 312 9.46 21.13 -0.83
N GLY A 313 9.44 22.32 -0.21
CA GLY A 313 10.58 22.87 0.51
C GLY A 313 10.98 22.13 1.80
N TYR A 314 10.14 21.22 2.30
CA TYR A 314 10.44 20.41 3.48
C TYR A 314 11.44 19.28 3.22
N ILE A 315 11.56 18.80 1.98
CA ILE A 315 12.45 17.68 1.63
C ILE A 315 13.90 17.98 2.01
N ALA A 316 14.43 19.08 1.49
CA ALA A 316 15.81 19.50 1.77
C ALA A 316 16.01 19.80 3.26
N ARG A 317 15.00 20.42 3.90
CA ARG A 317 15.04 20.79 5.32
C ARG A 317 15.12 19.58 6.23
N LEU A 318 14.26 18.56 6.06
CA LEU A 318 14.27 17.36 6.89
C LEU A 318 15.57 16.55 6.71
N LYS A 319 16.06 16.46 5.47
CA LYS A 319 17.37 15.83 5.19
C LYS A 319 18.53 16.59 5.81
N ALA A 320 18.48 17.92 5.80
CA ALA A 320 19.48 18.76 6.46
C ALA A 320 19.44 18.61 7.99
N VAL A 321 18.27 18.40 8.59
CA VAL A 321 18.14 18.08 10.01
C VAL A 321 18.83 16.77 10.36
N ALA A 322 18.60 15.70 9.57
CA ALA A 322 19.29 14.42 9.77
C ALA A 322 20.81 14.58 9.70
N ALA A 323 21.31 15.25 8.64
CA ALA A 323 22.74 15.52 8.48
C ALA A 323 23.33 16.36 9.63
N ALA A 324 22.57 17.33 10.15
CA ALA A 324 23.00 18.16 11.28
C ALA A 324 23.17 17.36 12.58
N PHE A 325 22.43 16.27 12.77
CA PHE A 325 22.64 15.30 13.84
C PHE A 325 23.81 14.34 13.59
N GLY A 326 24.47 14.41 12.43
CA GLY A 326 25.53 13.50 12.02
C GLY A 326 25.02 12.16 11.49
N GLU A 327 23.75 12.10 11.09
CA GLU A 327 23.12 10.90 10.51
C GLU A 327 23.07 10.96 8.99
N ASP A 328 22.94 9.81 8.34
CA ASP A 328 22.79 9.75 6.89
C ASP A 328 21.45 10.37 6.47
N PRO A 329 21.42 11.37 5.58
CA PRO A 329 20.18 11.92 5.02
C PRO A 329 19.27 10.90 4.33
N ALA A 330 19.79 9.74 3.93
CA ALA A 330 19.01 8.63 3.37
C ALA A 330 18.10 7.95 4.41
N THR A 331 18.26 8.24 5.71
CA THR A 331 17.32 7.82 6.77
C THR A 331 15.98 8.57 6.70
N VAL A 332 15.89 9.61 5.86
CA VAL A 332 14.69 10.40 5.62
C VAL A 332 14.27 10.29 4.17
N GLU A 333 13.07 9.78 3.94
CA GLU A 333 12.38 9.84 2.65
C GLU A 333 11.15 10.76 2.78
N VAL A 334 10.88 11.56 1.76
CA VAL A 334 9.67 12.39 1.69
C VAL A 334 8.96 12.10 0.37
N LEU A 335 7.73 11.64 0.46
CA LEU A 335 6.85 11.42 -0.68
C LEU A 335 5.90 12.61 -0.80
N ILE A 336 5.86 13.21 -1.98
CA ILE A 336 5.00 14.38 -2.26
C ILE A 336 3.82 13.96 -3.13
N GLY A 337 2.61 14.17 -2.62
CA GLY A 337 1.38 13.81 -3.35
C GLY A 337 0.76 14.98 -4.08
N GLN A 338 0.31 14.72 -5.31
CA GLN A 338 -0.40 15.68 -6.13
C GLN A 338 -1.90 15.72 -5.83
N MET A 339 -2.56 16.73 -6.39
CA MET A 339 -3.99 17.03 -6.17
C MET A 339 -4.91 15.88 -6.60
N VAL A 340 -6.02 15.74 -5.87
CA VAL A 340 -7.14 14.85 -6.18
C VAL A 340 -8.37 15.70 -6.44
N ASN A 341 -9.03 15.48 -7.57
CA ASN A 341 -10.30 16.11 -7.90
C ASN A 341 -11.39 15.04 -8.01
N LEU A 342 -12.59 15.37 -7.61
CA LEU A 342 -13.77 14.56 -7.89
C LEU A 342 -14.52 15.17 -9.07
N VAL A 343 -14.89 14.32 -10.03
CA VAL A 343 -15.68 14.73 -11.20
C VAL A 343 -16.95 13.88 -11.30
N ARG A 344 -17.99 14.47 -11.87
CA ARG A 344 -19.24 13.78 -12.23
C ARG A 344 -19.71 14.31 -13.56
N ASP A 345 -19.95 13.43 -14.51
CA ASP A 345 -20.35 13.82 -15.89
C ASP A 345 -19.36 14.84 -16.51
N GLY A 346 -18.06 14.65 -16.28
CA GLY A 346 -16.99 15.54 -16.76
C GLY A 346 -16.91 16.91 -16.09
N ARG A 347 -17.66 17.15 -15.00
CA ARG A 347 -17.67 18.41 -14.25
C ARG A 347 -17.11 18.23 -12.85
N PRO A 348 -16.25 19.15 -12.37
CA PRO A 348 -15.72 19.08 -11.02
C PRO A 348 -16.84 19.18 -9.97
N VAL A 349 -16.81 18.27 -9.00
CA VAL A 349 -17.60 18.36 -7.77
C VAL A 349 -16.84 19.25 -6.79
N ARG A 350 -17.39 20.39 -6.41
CA ARG A 350 -16.66 21.44 -5.67
C ARG A 350 -16.98 21.55 -4.20
N MET A 351 -18.09 20.97 -3.73
CA MET A 351 -18.56 21.17 -2.36
C MET A 351 -19.13 19.89 -1.76
N SER A 352 -18.79 19.63 -0.51
CA SER A 352 -19.42 18.62 0.32
C SER A 352 -20.81 19.08 0.77
N LYS A 353 -21.76 18.16 0.81
CA LYS A 353 -23.09 18.42 1.42
C LYS A 353 -23.00 18.59 2.94
N ARG A 354 -22.04 17.92 3.60
CA ARG A 354 -21.87 17.91 5.07
C ARG A 354 -20.88 18.97 5.55
N ALA A 355 -19.74 19.08 4.93
CA ALA A 355 -18.69 20.03 5.32
C ALA A 355 -18.87 21.46 4.77
N GLY A 356 -19.73 21.63 3.76
CA GLY A 356 -20.10 22.96 3.22
C GLY A 356 -19.05 23.62 2.32
N THR A 357 -17.77 23.28 2.45
CA THR A 357 -16.67 23.97 1.75
C THR A 357 -15.69 23.06 1.02
N VAL A 358 -15.45 21.83 1.50
CA VAL A 358 -14.51 20.88 0.92
C VAL A 358 -15.11 19.49 0.86
N LEU A 359 -14.62 18.67 -0.09
CA LEU A 359 -14.97 17.25 -0.19
C LEU A 359 -14.15 16.44 0.80
N THR A 360 -14.80 15.51 1.48
CA THR A 360 -14.23 14.69 2.56
C THR A 360 -14.07 13.24 2.14
N LEU A 361 -13.35 12.49 2.97
CA LEU A 361 -13.25 11.03 2.90
C LEU A 361 -14.66 10.40 2.93
N ASP A 362 -15.49 10.83 3.87
CA ASP A 362 -16.85 10.29 4.05
C ASP A 362 -17.72 10.53 2.80
N ASP A 363 -17.62 11.71 2.18
CA ASP A 363 -18.32 12.01 0.92
C ASP A 363 -17.90 11.07 -0.22
N LEU A 364 -16.60 10.76 -0.32
CA LEU A 364 -16.09 9.83 -1.34
C LEU A 364 -16.59 8.40 -1.08
N VAL A 365 -16.48 7.93 0.16
CA VAL A 365 -16.93 6.58 0.55
C VAL A 365 -18.43 6.41 0.36
N GLU A 366 -19.23 7.43 0.72
CA GLU A 366 -20.68 7.42 0.47
C GLU A 366 -21.01 7.34 -1.03
N ALA A 367 -20.19 7.99 -1.87
CA ALA A 367 -20.45 8.05 -3.31
C ALA A 367 -20.08 6.77 -4.06
N ILE A 368 -18.99 6.10 -3.72
CA ILE A 368 -18.44 4.98 -4.51
C ILE A 368 -18.04 3.73 -3.69
N GLY A 369 -18.19 3.77 -2.38
CA GLY A 369 -17.78 2.68 -1.48
C GLY A 369 -16.29 2.66 -1.18
N VAL A 370 -15.91 1.93 -0.12
CA VAL A 370 -14.52 1.87 0.37
C VAL A 370 -13.56 1.29 -0.67
N ASP A 371 -13.88 0.14 -1.25
CA ASP A 371 -13.00 -0.55 -2.20
C ASP A 371 -12.68 0.29 -3.44
N ALA A 372 -13.71 0.89 -4.04
CA ALA A 372 -13.54 1.74 -5.21
C ALA A 372 -12.80 3.04 -4.86
N ALA A 373 -13.06 3.62 -3.68
CA ALA A 373 -12.34 4.79 -3.21
C ALA A 373 -10.85 4.48 -3.00
N ARG A 374 -10.51 3.43 -2.28
CA ARG A 374 -9.11 3.01 -2.09
C ARG A 374 -8.40 2.74 -3.41
N TYR A 375 -9.01 1.90 -4.25
CA TYR A 375 -8.40 1.51 -5.52
C TYR A 375 -8.16 2.72 -6.43
N SER A 376 -9.15 3.62 -6.58
CA SER A 376 -9.03 4.83 -7.41
C SER A 376 -7.90 5.75 -6.96
N LEU A 377 -7.70 5.90 -5.65
CA LEU A 377 -6.67 6.74 -5.06
C LEU A 377 -5.26 6.14 -5.18
N ILE A 378 -5.14 4.80 -5.16
CA ILE A 378 -3.85 4.08 -5.26
C ILE A 378 -3.42 3.88 -6.72
N ARG A 379 -4.34 3.72 -7.66
CA ARG A 379 -4.11 3.26 -9.04
C ARG A 379 -3.11 4.08 -9.84
N SER A 380 -2.89 5.34 -9.48
CA SER A 380 -1.97 6.26 -10.15
C SER A 380 -0.82 6.66 -9.26
N SER A 381 0.36 6.91 -9.87
CA SER A 381 1.51 7.45 -9.14
C SER A 381 1.13 8.70 -8.35
N VAL A 382 1.69 8.82 -7.13
CA VAL A 382 1.45 9.98 -6.26
C VAL A 382 1.90 11.31 -6.89
N ASP A 383 2.86 11.26 -7.81
CA ASP A 383 3.39 12.42 -8.55
C ASP A 383 2.41 12.97 -9.59
N THR A 384 1.31 12.27 -9.84
CA THR A 384 0.33 12.63 -10.87
C THR A 384 -0.95 13.13 -10.21
N PRO A 385 -1.47 14.32 -10.59
CA PRO A 385 -2.83 14.72 -10.24
C PRO A 385 -3.84 13.72 -10.79
N ILE A 386 -4.90 13.44 -10.04
CA ILE A 386 -5.94 12.50 -10.45
C ILE A 386 -7.33 13.12 -10.40
N ASP A 387 -8.15 12.77 -11.39
CA ASP A 387 -9.57 13.03 -11.43
C ASP A 387 -10.31 11.71 -11.19
N ILE A 388 -11.11 11.64 -10.13
CA ILE A 388 -11.95 10.48 -9.79
C ILE A 388 -13.33 10.73 -10.35
N ASP A 389 -13.72 9.99 -11.39
CA ASP A 389 -15.06 10.02 -11.95
C ASP A 389 -16.02 9.16 -11.11
N LEU A 390 -16.89 9.81 -10.33
CA LEU A 390 -17.82 9.14 -9.43
C LEU A 390 -18.78 8.19 -10.16
N ALA A 391 -19.16 8.50 -11.42
CA ALA A 391 -20.03 7.64 -12.20
C ALA A 391 -19.33 6.35 -12.62
N LEU A 392 -18.09 6.45 -13.10
CA LEU A 392 -17.26 5.29 -13.45
C LEU A 392 -17.02 4.40 -12.24
N TRP A 393 -16.53 4.99 -11.13
CA TRP A 393 -16.10 4.22 -9.95
C TRP A 393 -17.25 3.63 -9.13
N SER A 394 -18.49 4.13 -9.29
CA SER A 394 -19.70 3.51 -8.71
C SER A 394 -20.32 2.44 -9.61
N SER A 395 -19.88 2.29 -10.87
CA SER A 395 -20.49 1.37 -11.83
C SER A 395 -20.09 -0.09 -11.57
N ALA A 396 -21.07 -1.00 -11.71
CA ALA A 396 -20.84 -2.45 -11.74
C ALA A 396 -20.57 -2.90 -13.19
N SER A 397 -19.46 -2.45 -13.77
CA SER A 397 -19.08 -2.75 -15.16
C SER A 397 -17.59 -3.02 -15.30
N ASN A 398 -17.21 -3.68 -16.40
CA ASN A 398 -15.81 -3.97 -16.71
C ASN A 398 -14.95 -2.72 -16.99
N GLU A 399 -15.58 -1.56 -17.17
CA GLU A 399 -14.88 -0.28 -17.31
C GLU A 399 -14.36 0.25 -15.96
N ASN A 400 -14.99 -0.17 -14.85
CA ASN A 400 -14.53 0.10 -13.49
C ASN A 400 -13.38 -0.84 -13.10
N PRO A 401 -12.15 -0.35 -12.94
CA PRO A 401 -10.98 -1.21 -12.74
C PRO A 401 -11.08 -2.11 -11.51
N VAL A 402 -11.58 -1.61 -10.38
CA VAL A 402 -11.70 -2.43 -9.16
C VAL A 402 -12.77 -3.50 -9.36
N TYR A 403 -13.91 -3.16 -9.96
CA TYR A 403 -14.96 -4.13 -10.28
C TYR A 403 -14.41 -5.24 -11.18
N TYR A 404 -13.63 -4.88 -12.21
CA TYR A 404 -13.04 -5.85 -13.15
C TYR A 404 -12.14 -6.87 -12.45
N VAL A 405 -11.29 -6.43 -11.52
CA VAL A 405 -10.40 -7.32 -10.74
C VAL A 405 -11.21 -8.17 -9.76
N GLN A 406 -12.13 -7.55 -9.02
CA GLN A 406 -12.98 -8.26 -8.06
C GLN A 406 -13.90 -9.28 -8.75
N TYR A 407 -14.41 -8.94 -9.92
CA TYR A 407 -15.20 -9.88 -10.74
C TYR A 407 -14.39 -11.10 -11.18
N ALA A 408 -13.12 -10.93 -11.54
CA ALA A 408 -12.24 -12.08 -11.82
C ALA A 408 -12.12 -13.00 -10.60
N HIS A 409 -11.91 -12.45 -9.39
CA HIS A 409 -11.87 -13.22 -8.15
C HIS A 409 -13.19 -13.95 -7.84
N ALA A 410 -14.32 -13.25 -7.95
CA ALA A 410 -15.64 -13.83 -7.70
C ALA A 410 -15.98 -14.95 -8.71
N ARG A 411 -15.60 -14.77 -9.98
CA ARG A 411 -15.77 -15.78 -11.04
C ARG A 411 -14.92 -17.02 -10.78
N LEU A 412 -13.66 -16.86 -10.35
CA LEU A 412 -12.78 -17.95 -9.92
C LEU A 412 -13.34 -18.69 -8.71
N SER A 413 -13.89 -17.96 -7.75
CA SER A 413 -14.54 -18.54 -6.58
C SER A 413 -15.82 -19.32 -6.93
N ALA A 414 -16.61 -18.83 -7.88
CA ALA A 414 -17.77 -19.55 -8.40
C ALA A 414 -17.34 -20.84 -9.14
N LEU A 415 -16.28 -20.76 -9.93
CA LEU A 415 -15.72 -21.91 -10.64
C LEU A 415 -15.26 -23.01 -9.67
N ALA A 416 -14.60 -22.62 -8.57
CA ALA A 416 -14.17 -23.56 -7.53
C ALA A 416 -15.37 -24.26 -6.84
N ARG A 417 -16.45 -23.51 -6.56
CA ARG A 417 -17.68 -24.11 -6.01
C ARG A 417 -18.32 -25.11 -6.99
N ASN A 418 -18.44 -24.73 -8.25
CA ASN A 418 -19.01 -25.62 -9.28
C ASN A 418 -18.15 -26.88 -9.48
N ALA A 419 -16.82 -26.76 -9.42
CA ALA A 419 -15.91 -27.89 -9.44
C ALA A 419 -16.16 -28.85 -8.27
N ALA A 420 -16.31 -28.33 -7.07
CA ALA A 420 -16.57 -29.09 -5.86
C ALA A 420 -17.92 -29.85 -5.95
N GLU A 421 -18.96 -29.24 -6.52
CA GLU A 421 -20.27 -29.89 -6.78
C GLU A 421 -20.14 -31.07 -7.75
N LEU A 422 -19.19 -31.02 -8.69
CA LEU A 422 -18.85 -32.10 -9.60
C LEU A 422 -17.88 -33.14 -9.01
N GLY A 423 -17.45 -32.96 -7.74
CA GLY A 423 -16.45 -33.81 -7.10
C GLY A 423 -15.03 -33.64 -7.66
N LEU A 424 -14.75 -32.52 -8.36
CA LEU A 424 -13.45 -32.24 -8.94
C LEU A 424 -12.60 -31.45 -7.94
N ILE A 425 -11.36 -31.89 -7.75
CA ILE A 425 -10.35 -31.28 -6.90
C ILE A 425 -9.22 -30.76 -7.79
N PRO A 426 -8.69 -29.55 -7.55
CA PRO A 426 -7.47 -29.08 -8.19
C PRO A 426 -6.32 -30.07 -7.97
N ASP A 427 -5.58 -30.41 -9.02
CA ASP A 427 -4.46 -31.34 -8.94
C ASP A 427 -3.28 -30.82 -9.76
N THR A 428 -2.13 -30.74 -9.11
CA THR A 428 -0.88 -30.25 -9.70
C THR A 428 -0.06 -31.37 -10.35
N SER A 429 -0.53 -32.62 -10.29
CA SER A 429 0.18 -33.78 -10.88
C SER A 429 0.19 -33.78 -12.40
N HIS A 430 -0.64 -32.94 -13.03
CA HIS A 430 -0.85 -32.90 -14.50
C HIS A 430 -0.65 -31.49 -15.09
N LEU A 431 0.17 -30.64 -14.45
CA LEU A 431 0.44 -29.26 -14.92
C LEU A 431 1.13 -29.23 -16.29
N GLU A 432 1.81 -30.31 -16.69
CA GLU A 432 2.41 -30.49 -17.99
C GLU A 432 1.38 -30.50 -19.13
N LEU A 433 0.11 -30.73 -18.86
CA LEU A 433 -0.98 -30.68 -19.84
C LEU A 433 -1.42 -29.25 -20.20
N LEU A 434 -0.92 -28.24 -19.46
CA LEU A 434 -1.20 -26.81 -19.70
C LEU A 434 -0.36 -26.29 -20.87
N SER A 435 -0.76 -26.60 -22.09
CA SER A 435 0.00 -26.31 -23.33
C SER A 435 -0.61 -25.20 -24.18
N HIS A 436 -1.80 -24.72 -23.85
CA HIS A 436 -2.46 -23.68 -24.62
C HIS A 436 -1.79 -22.32 -24.38
N GLU A 437 -1.65 -21.49 -25.44
CA GLU A 437 -1.00 -20.17 -25.37
C GLU A 437 -1.54 -19.26 -24.22
N LYS A 438 -2.85 -19.31 -23.97
CA LYS A 438 -3.49 -18.51 -22.91
C LYS A 438 -3.20 -19.04 -21.51
N GLU A 439 -2.99 -20.36 -21.35
CA GLU A 439 -2.50 -20.94 -20.10
C GLU A 439 -1.08 -20.46 -19.80
N GLY A 440 -0.20 -20.50 -20.79
CA GLY A 440 1.17 -20.01 -20.67
C GLY A 440 1.24 -18.51 -20.39
N ALA A 441 0.35 -17.69 -21.00
CA ALA A 441 0.28 -16.26 -20.71
C ALA A 441 -0.11 -16.01 -19.25
N LEU A 442 -1.16 -16.67 -18.75
CA LEU A 442 -1.63 -16.53 -17.37
C LEU A 442 -0.56 -16.96 -16.36
N LEU A 443 0.12 -18.09 -16.62
CA LEU A 443 1.22 -18.58 -15.78
C LEU A 443 2.39 -17.61 -15.69
N ARG A 444 2.79 -17.00 -16.81
CA ARG A 444 3.85 -15.96 -16.80
C ARG A 444 3.45 -14.76 -15.95
N THR A 445 2.22 -14.28 -16.08
CA THR A 445 1.73 -13.14 -15.30
C THR A 445 1.69 -13.47 -13.81
N ILE A 446 1.24 -14.66 -13.40
CA ILE A 446 1.29 -15.13 -12.00
C ILE A 446 2.73 -15.12 -11.48
N GLY A 447 3.68 -15.64 -12.27
CA GLY A 447 5.10 -15.71 -11.89
C GLY A 447 5.79 -14.37 -11.69
N GLU A 448 5.26 -13.28 -12.26
CA GLU A 448 5.79 -11.92 -12.09
C GLU A 448 5.44 -11.28 -10.73
N PHE A 449 4.44 -11.81 -10.01
CA PHE A 449 3.93 -11.18 -8.79
C PHE A 449 5.00 -10.85 -7.75
N PRO A 450 5.92 -11.78 -7.36
CA PRO A 450 6.95 -11.46 -6.37
C PRO A 450 7.84 -10.28 -6.81
N ARG A 451 8.24 -10.26 -8.09
CA ARG A 451 9.06 -9.18 -8.65
C ARG A 451 8.32 -7.84 -8.70
N VAL A 452 7.01 -7.88 -8.96
CA VAL A 452 6.18 -6.66 -8.94
C VAL A 452 6.13 -6.08 -7.52
N LEU A 453 5.94 -6.92 -6.49
CA LEU A 453 5.91 -6.47 -5.10
C LEU A 453 7.27 -5.89 -4.66
N GLU A 454 8.36 -6.57 -4.96
CA GLU A 454 9.72 -6.08 -4.65
C GLU A 454 9.99 -4.73 -5.32
N THR A 455 9.66 -4.60 -6.61
CA THR A 455 9.82 -3.35 -7.36
C THR A 455 8.94 -2.24 -6.79
N ALA A 456 7.67 -2.54 -6.51
CA ALA A 456 6.72 -1.57 -5.95
C ALA A 456 7.17 -1.08 -4.56
N ALA A 457 7.67 -1.98 -3.71
CA ALA A 457 8.20 -1.64 -2.39
C ALA A 457 9.48 -0.79 -2.49
N SER A 458 10.43 -1.19 -3.33
CA SER A 458 11.70 -0.47 -3.56
C SER A 458 11.48 0.97 -4.05
N LEU A 459 10.50 1.18 -4.94
CA LEU A 459 10.17 2.48 -5.52
C LEU A 459 9.12 3.26 -4.72
N ARG A 460 8.53 2.70 -3.67
CA ARG A 460 7.39 3.28 -2.93
C ARG A 460 6.16 3.52 -3.83
N GLU A 461 5.88 2.61 -4.75
CA GLU A 461 4.89 2.73 -5.82
C GLU A 461 3.81 1.64 -5.75
N PRO A 462 2.90 1.65 -4.76
CA PRO A 462 1.84 0.63 -4.64
C PRO A 462 0.89 0.60 -5.86
N HIS A 463 0.81 1.65 -6.68
CA HIS A 463 0.04 1.67 -7.92
C HIS A 463 0.47 0.60 -8.94
N ARG A 464 1.69 0.08 -8.85
CA ARG A 464 2.14 -1.04 -9.70
C ARG A 464 1.37 -2.32 -9.42
N VAL A 465 0.95 -2.52 -8.18
CA VAL A 465 0.11 -3.68 -7.81
C VAL A 465 -1.27 -3.57 -8.47
N CYS A 466 -1.88 -2.37 -8.51
CA CYS A 466 -3.15 -2.17 -9.21
C CYS A 466 -3.05 -2.55 -10.69
N ARG A 467 -2.01 -2.04 -11.39
CA ARG A 467 -1.81 -2.34 -12.81
C ARG A 467 -1.58 -3.83 -13.05
N TYR A 468 -0.76 -4.46 -12.21
CA TYR A 468 -0.53 -5.91 -12.29
C TYR A 468 -1.82 -6.71 -12.12
N LEU A 469 -2.68 -6.34 -11.17
CA LEU A 469 -3.96 -7.03 -10.95
C LEU A 469 -4.92 -6.86 -12.14
N GLU A 470 -4.95 -5.69 -12.77
CA GLU A 470 -5.73 -5.45 -13.99
C GLU A 470 -5.24 -6.34 -15.15
N ASP A 471 -3.91 -6.46 -15.33
CA ASP A 471 -3.29 -7.30 -16.34
C ASP A 471 -3.58 -8.79 -16.05
N LEU A 472 -3.45 -9.25 -14.80
CA LEU A 472 -3.72 -10.62 -14.37
C LEU A 472 -5.21 -10.99 -14.59
N ALA A 473 -6.13 -10.10 -14.22
CA ALA A 473 -7.56 -10.29 -14.46
C ALA A 473 -7.85 -10.40 -15.96
N GLY A 474 -7.20 -9.57 -16.78
CA GLY A 474 -7.31 -9.61 -18.25
C GLY A 474 -6.80 -10.95 -18.84
N ASP A 475 -5.66 -11.44 -18.37
CA ASP A 475 -5.12 -12.75 -18.80
C ASP A 475 -6.04 -13.90 -18.38
N TYR A 476 -6.59 -13.84 -17.16
CA TYR A 476 -7.58 -14.82 -16.70
C TYR A 476 -8.84 -14.83 -17.56
N HIS A 477 -9.39 -13.68 -17.90
CA HIS A 477 -10.59 -13.63 -18.76
C HIS A 477 -10.31 -14.21 -20.15
N ARG A 478 -9.16 -13.89 -20.76
CA ARG A 478 -8.73 -14.47 -22.05
C ARG A 478 -8.52 -15.98 -21.97
N PHE A 479 -7.94 -16.46 -20.87
CA PHE A 479 -7.81 -17.90 -20.60
C PHE A 479 -9.18 -18.56 -20.48
N TYR A 480 -10.08 -18.01 -19.67
CA TYR A 480 -11.41 -18.58 -19.42
C TYR A 480 -12.25 -18.68 -20.70
N ASP A 481 -12.16 -17.69 -21.58
CA ASP A 481 -12.89 -17.66 -22.85
C ASP A 481 -12.35 -18.70 -23.87
N SER A 482 -11.06 -19.06 -23.75
CA SER A 482 -10.38 -19.96 -24.70
C SER A 482 -10.21 -21.39 -24.19
N CYS A 483 -10.13 -21.59 -22.88
CA CYS A 483 -9.79 -22.86 -22.23
C CYS A 483 -10.91 -23.32 -21.31
N ARG A 484 -11.61 -24.35 -21.68
CA ARG A 484 -12.67 -24.91 -20.84
C ARG A 484 -12.08 -25.60 -19.61
N VAL A 485 -12.51 -25.19 -18.43
CA VAL A 485 -11.98 -25.66 -17.14
C VAL A 485 -12.78 -26.84 -16.60
N LEU A 486 -14.10 -26.85 -16.75
CA LEU A 486 -14.97 -27.91 -16.24
C LEU A 486 -15.51 -28.79 -17.39
N PRO A 487 -15.72 -30.09 -17.15
CA PRO A 487 -16.38 -30.97 -18.13
C PRO A 487 -17.81 -30.53 -18.38
N GLN A 488 -18.38 -30.83 -19.55
CA GLN A 488 -19.75 -30.50 -19.91
C GLN A 488 -20.56 -31.78 -20.23
N GLY A 489 -21.81 -31.79 -19.76
CA GLY A 489 -22.73 -32.93 -19.97
C GLY A 489 -22.15 -34.21 -19.39
N ASP A 490 -22.08 -35.27 -20.23
CA ASP A 490 -21.58 -36.58 -19.83
C ASP A 490 -20.05 -36.75 -20.00
N GLU A 491 -19.34 -35.68 -20.24
CA GLU A 491 -17.87 -35.71 -20.38
C GLU A 491 -17.21 -36.17 -19.08
N GLN A 492 -16.32 -37.15 -19.17
CA GLN A 492 -15.58 -37.62 -18.01
C GLN A 492 -14.44 -36.62 -17.67
N PRO A 493 -14.22 -36.33 -16.38
CA PRO A 493 -13.10 -35.52 -15.95
C PRO A 493 -11.75 -36.08 -16.43
N THR A 494 -10.84 -35.20 -16.80
CA THR A 494 -9.48 -35.56 -17.24
C THR A 494 -8.45 -34.81 -16.40
N GLY A 495 -7.17 -35.24 -16.46
CA GLY A 495 -6.06 -34.53 -15.80
C GLY A 495 -5.92 -33.07 -16.26
N LEU A 496 -6.33 -32.74 -17.50
CA LEU A 496 -6.32 -31.34 -17.96
C LEU A 496 -7.35 -30.47 -17.21
N HIS A 497 -8.53 -30.99 -16.89
CA HIS A 497 -9.51 -30.25 -16.09
C HIS A 497 -8.97 -29.94 -14.68
N THR A 498 -8.35 -30.93 -14.01
CA THR A 498 -7.80 -30.74 -12.66
C THR A 498 -6.56 -29.84 -12.65
N ALA A 499 -5.73 -29.91 -13.71
CA ALA A 499 -4.59 -28.97 -13.89
C ALA A 499 -5.07 -27.53 -14.12
N ARG A 500 -6.10 -27.32 -14.96
CA ARG A 500 -6.72 -25.98 -15.15
C ARG A 500 -7.37 -25.45 -13.88
N LEU A 501 -7.97 -26.32 -13.06
CA LEU A 501 -8.48 -25.94 -11.74
C LEU A 501 -7.35 -25.50 -10.81
N ALA A 502 -6.20 -26.18 -10.80
CA ALA A 502 -5.04 -25.77 -10.02
C ALA A 502 -4.50 -24.39 -10.47
N LEU A 503 -4.46 -24.14 -11.78
CA LEU A 503 -4.12 -22.83 -12.33
C LEU A 503 -5.12 -21.75 -11.89
N CYS A 504 -6.42 -22.05 -11.92
CA CYS A 504 -7.47 -21.14 -11.44
C CYS A 504 -7.35 -20.87 -9.93
N GLN A 505 -7.04 -21.88 -9.12
CA GLN A 505 -6.79 -21.73 -7.68
C GLN A 505 -5.60 -20.80 -7.44
N ALA A 506 -4.47 -20.99 -8.12
CA ALA A 506 -3.31 -20.13 -8.04
C ALA A 506 -3.63 -18.69 -8.46
N THR A 507 -4.37 -18.51 -9.56
CA THR A 507 -4.80 -17.17 -10.02
C THR A 507 -5.66 -16.47 -8.97
N ARG A 508 -6.63 -17.15 -8.39
CA ARG A 508 -7.50 -16.62 -7.33
C ARG A 508 -6.69 -16.17 -6.13
N GLN A 509 -5.73 -16.98 -5.69
CA GLN A 509 -4.87 -16.67 -4.56
C GLN A 509 -4.04 -15.40 -4.81
N VAL A 510 -3.43 -15.28 -5.98
CA VAL A 510 -2.61 -14.09 -6.32
C VAL A 510 -3.45 -12.81 -6.41
N ILE A 511 -4.67 -12.90 -6.99
CA ILE A 511 -5.59 -11.75 -6.99
C ILE A 511 -5.95 -11.35 -5.56
N ALA A 512 -6.29 -12.32 -4.69
CA ALA A 512 -6.62 -12.05 -3.28
C ALA A 512 -5.44 -11.41 -2.53
N ASN A 513 -4.22 -11.93 -2.71
CA ASN A 513 -3.01 -11.37 -2.09
C ASN A 513 -2.78 -9.91 -2.53
N GLY A 514 -2.89 -9.64 -3.83
CA GLY A 514 -2.72 -8.28 -4.35
C GLY A 514 -3.77 -7.30 -3.85
N LEU A 515 -5.05 -7.70 -3.82
CA LEU A 515 -6.14 -6.89 -3.26
C LEU A 515 -5.93 -6.62 -1.76
N THR A 516 -5.50 -7.62 -0.99
CA THR A 516 -5.17 -7.49 0.44
C THR A 516 -4.07 -6.45 0.69
N ILE A 517 -3.03 -6.42 -0.14
CA ILE A 517 -1.96 -5.40 -0.07
C ILE A 517 -2.53 -3.99 -0.30
N LEU A 518 -3.50 -3.85 -1.20
CA LEU A 518 -4.16 -2.56 -1.46
C LEU A 518 -5.20 -2.20 -0.38
N GLY A 519 -5.51 -3.11 0.55
CA GLY A 519 -6.59 -2.96 1.52
C GLY A 519 -7.98 -2.93 0.86
N VAL A 520 -8.13 -3.68 -0.22
CA VAL A 520 -9.37 -3.84 -0.99
C VAL A 520 -9.88 -5.27 -0.82
N SER A 521 -11.18 -5.44 -0.70
CA SER A 521 -11.77 -6.76 -0.49
C SER A 521 -11.65 -7.66 -1.73
N ALA A 522 -11.56 -8.98 -1.48
CA ALA A 522 -11.58 -10.02 -2.51
C ALA A 522 -12.91 -10.80 -2.40
N PRO A 523 -14.04 -10.29 -2.94
CA PRO A 523 -15.34 -10.90 -2.77
C PRO A 523 -15.44 -12.24 -3.49
N GLU A 524 -16.05 -13.22 -2.87
CA GLU A 524 -16.32 -14.52 -3.49
C GLU A 524 -17.60 -14.53 -4.35
N ARG A 525 -18.43 -13.49 -4.22
CA ARG A 525 -19.69 -13.30 -4.95
C ARG A 525 -19.87 -11.82 -5.25
N MET A 526 -20.33 -11.54 -6.45
CA MET A 526 -20.71 -10.21 -6.91
C MET A 526 -22.04 -10.28 -7.67
#